data_02ddeae1322368ca8b2c45280bb280d4
#
_entry.id   02ddeae1322368ca8b2c45280bb280d4
#
_cell.length_a   1.000
_cell.length_b   1.000
_cell.length_c   1.000
_cell.angle_alpha   90.00
_cell.angle_beta   90.00
_cell.angle_gamma   90.00
#
_symmetry.space_group_name_H-M   'P 1'
#
loop_
_entity.id
_entity.type
_entity.pdbx_description
1 polymer ?
#
loop_
_entity_poly.entity_id
_entity_poly.type
_entity_poly.pdbx_seq_one_letter_code
_entity_poly.pdbx_strand_id
1 'polypeptide(L)'
;MFGDIKISPSILSADFMNFERDFIHVDVMDGHFVPNLTLGVPFVSQLKKITDIPLDVHLMISNPLEQLDWYLKAGADWVSVHMEALHGEGEVREFIQRTREAGVHPALTLKPDYPVEELEPYIAEVDMVLVMSVFPGFSGQSYIEGSEDRVGKVAEMAKRLNPDLLIEVDGGISAGRTAGLVCAQGADVLVAGSGVFKAEDPEAAIGILRNAGAEAR
;
A
#
# COMPACT_ATOMS: atom_id res chain seq x y z
N MET A 1 -6.00 -0.08 21.38
CA MET A 1 -5.01 -1.16 21.49
C MET A 1 -4.26 -1.11 20.17
N PHE A 2 -2.99 -0.76 20.14
CA PHE A 2 -2.21 -0.75 18.90
C PHE A 2 -2.10 -2.18 18.41
N GLY A 3 -2.60 -2.47 17.20
CA GLY A 3 -2.49 -3.78 16.58
C GLY A 3 -1.02 -4.12 16.23
N ASP A 4 -0.76 -5.37 15.89
CA ASP A 4 0.55 -5.82 15.42
C ASP A 4 0.92 -5.14 14.10
N ILE A 5 2.20 -4.79 13.93
CA ILE A 5 2.72 -4.26 12.66
C ILE A 5 2.62 -5.34 11.59
N LYS A 6 1.96 -4.98 10.50
CA LYS A 6 1.81 -5.84 9.31
C LYS A 6 2.90 -5.55 8.30
N ILE A 7 3.36 -6.60 7.63
CA ILE A 7 4.35 -6.48 6.56
C ILE A 7 3.70 -6.89 5.25
N SER A 8 3.75 -6.00 4.26
CA SER A 8 3.25 -6.20 2.89
C SER A 8 4.44 -6.20 1.91
N PRO A 9 5.09 -7.34 1.65
CA PRO A 9 6.21 -7.38 0.73
C PRO A 9 5.76 -7.11 -0.70
N SER A 10 6.39 -6.11 -1.35
CA SER A 10 6.17 -5.83 -2.77
C SER A 10 6.91 -6.84 -3.63
N ILE A 11 6.17 -7.55 -4.44
CA ILE A 11 6.67 -8.65 -5.28
C ILE A 11 7.39 -8.23 -6.55
N LEU A 12 7.55 -6.95 -6.82
CA LEU A 12 8.40 -6.48 -7.94
C LEU A 12 9.84 -6.99 -7.87
N SER A 13 10.28 -7.50 -6.70
CA SER A 13 11.65 -8.00 -6.46
C SER A 13 11.69 -9.45 -5.94
N ALA A 14 10.59 -10.22 -6.03
CA ALA A 14 10.37 -11.45 -5.27
C ALA A 14 10.72 -12.77 -5.97
N ASP A 15 11.17 -13.75 -5.18
CA ASP A 15 11.01 -15.18 -5.44
C ASP A 15 9.74 -15.68 -4.72
N PHE A 16 8.76 -16.22 -5.49
CA PHE A 16 7.36 -16.38 -5.08
C PHE A 16 7.03 -17.61 -4.21
N MET A 17 8.00 -18.39 -3.75
CA MET A 17 7.73 -19.75 -3.30
C MET A 17 7.66 -19.98 -1.78
N ASN A 18 8.03 -19.04 -0.90
CA ASN A 18 8.07 -19.26 0.54
C ASN A 18 7.78 -18.00 1.35
N PHE A 19 6.54 -17.87 1.91
CA PHE A 19 6.25 -16.67 2.69
C PHE A 19 5.14 -16.82 3.74
N GLU A 20 5.41 -16.58 5.01
CA GLU A 20 4.39 -16.25 6.03
C GLU A 20 4.24 -14.73 6.11
N ARG A 21 3.05 -14.17 5.74
CA ARG A 21 2.81 -12.72 5.63
C ARG A 21 1.39 -12.32 5.89
N ASP A 22 1.22 -11.02 6.20
CA ASP A 22 -0.08 -10.40 6.38
C ASP A 22 -0.74 -10.08 5.03
N PHE A 23 0.04 -9.59 4.05
CA PHE A 23 -0.39 -9.23 2.69
C PHE A 23 0.69 -9.58 1.65
N ILE A 24 0.28 -9.63 0.38
CA ILE A 24 1.18 -9.58 -0.78
C ILE A 24 0.86 -8.31 -1.54
N HIS A 25 1.81 -7.37 -1.59
CA HIS A 25 1.68 -6.12 -2.33
C HIS A 25 2.02 -6.32 -3.81
N VAL A 26 1.08 -5.93 -4.69
CA VAL A 26 1.17 -6.09 -6.14
C VAL A 26 1.13 -4.73 -6.81
N ASP A 27 2.30 -4.25 -7.24
CA ASP A 27 2.43 -2.99 -7.98
C ASP A 27 2.04 -3.14 -9.44
N VAL A 28 0.91 -2.56 -9.83
CA VAL A 28 0.41 -2.52 -11.20
C VAL A 28 0.72 -1.17 -11.83
N MET A 29 1.48 -1.19 -12.92
CA MET A 29 1.92 0.03 -13.63
C MET A 29 1.57 -0.08 -15.11
N ASP A 30 1.05 1.01 -15.70
CA ASP A 30 0.52 1.06 -17.08
C ASP A 30 1.46 1.73 -18.09
N GLY A 31 2.61 2.25 -17.65
CA GLY A 31 3.54 3.00 -18.50
C GLY A 31 3.06 4.42 -18.87
N HIS A 32 1.94 4.90 -18.30
CA HIS A 32 1.37 6.22 -18.53
C HIS A 32 1.32 7.05 -17.24
N PHE A 33 0.72 6.52 -16.19
CA PHE A 33 0.70 7.16 -14.87
C PHE A 33 2.10 7.24 -14.25
N VAL A 34 2.88 6.19 -14.48
CA VAL A 34 4.30 6.11 -14.12
C VAL A 34 5.12 5.62 -15.33
N PRO A 35 6.42 5.99 -15.43
CA PRO A 35 7.26 5.63 -16.58
C PRO A 35 7.82 4.20 -16.47
N ASN A 36 6.98 3.25 -16.11
CA ASN A 36 7.30 1.83 -15.99
C ASN A 36 6.06 0.99 -16.26
N LEU A 37 6.26 -0.23 -16.73
CA LEU A 37 5.21 -1.21 -17.02
C LEU A 37 5.47 -2.48 -16.22
N THR A 38 4.47 -2.97 -15.50
CA THR A 38 4.59 -4.18 -14.69
C THR A 38 3.51 -5.21 -15.02
N LEU A 39 3.19 -6.05 -14.05
CA LEU A 39 2.25 -7.16 -14.16
C LEU A 39 0.80 -6.65 -14.04
N GLY A 40 -0.09 -7.20 -14.83
CA GLY A 40 -1.51 -6.82 -14.85
C GLY A 40 -2.44 -7.92 -14.33
N VAL A 41 -3.71 -7.81 -14.70
CA VAL A 41 -4.83 -8.68 -14.29
C VAL A 41 -4.53 -10.20 -14.34
N PRO A 42 -3.90 -10.74 -15.42
CA PRO A 42 -3.60 -12.18 -15.47
C PRO A 42 -2.68 -12.64 -14.34
N PHE A 43 -1.75 -11.79 -13.91
CA PHE A 43 -0.85 -12.09 -12.82
C PHE A 43 -1.58 -12.14 -11.47
N VAL A 44 -2.39 -11.13 -11.14
CA VAL A 44 -3.23 -11.12 -9.92
C VAL A 44 -4.10 -12.37 -9.86
N SER A 45 -4.76 -12.73 -10.98
CA SER A 45 -5.59 -13.91 -11.07
C SER A 45 -4.83 -15.23 -10.91
N GLN A 46 -3.57 -15.31 -11.35
CA GLN A 46 -2.74 -16.49 -11.13
C GLN A 46 -2.25 -16.57 -9.68
N LEU A 47 -1.83 -15.45 -9.13
CA LEU A 47 -1.36 -15.37 -7.75
C LEU A 47 -2.46 -15.79 -6.76
N LYS A 48 -3.70 -15.31 -6.96
CA LYS A 48 -4.85 -15.69 -6.11
C LYS A 48 -5.16 -17.19 -6.11
N LYS A 49 -4.77 -17.92 -7.17
CA LYS A 49 -4.98 -19.39 -7.24
C LYS A 49 -3.97 -20.20 -6.44
N ILE A 50 -2.82 -19.59 -6.12
CA ILE A 50 -1.69 -20.30 -5.49
C ILE A 50 -1.45 -19.87 -4.05
N THR A 51 -2.18 -18.88 -3.55
CA THR A 51 -2.05 -18.40 -2.17
C THR A 51 -3.39 -17.98 -1.59
N ASP A 52 -3.56 -18.22 -0.29
CA ASP A 52 -4.66 -17.69 0.53
C ASP A 52 -4.30 -16.38 1.23
N ILE A 53 -3.05 -15.90 1.06
CA ILE A 53 -2.61 -14.61 1.62
C ILE A 53 -3.36 -13.49 0.90
N PRO A 54 -3.90 -12.50 1.64
CA PRO A 54 -4.58 -11.37 1.04
C PRO A 54 -3.71 -10.62 0.03
N LEU A 55 -4.27 -10.34 -1.15
CA LEU A 55 -3.61 -9.56 -2.20
C LEU A 55 -3.97 -8.07 -2.06
N ASP A 56 -2.97 -7.26 -1.83
CA ASP A 56 -3.03 -5.82 -1.81
C ASP A 56 -2.56 -5.29 -3.17
N VAL A 57 -3.51 -4.83 -3.99
CA VAL A 57 -3.26 -4.46 -5.39
C VAL A 57 -3.19 -2.94 -5.53
N HIS A 58 -1.97 -2.44 -5.72
CA HIS A 58 -1.69 -1.02 -5.87
C HIS A 58 -1.71 -0.61 -7.35
N LEU A 59 -2.71 0.18 -7.73
CA LEU A 59 -2.96 0.61 -9.10
C LEU A 59 -2.27 1.96 -9.41
N MET A 60 -1.09 1.91 -9.97
CA MET A 60 -0.36 3.06 -10.54
C MET A 60 -0.71 3.19 -12.03
N ILE A 61 -1.97 3.44 -12.33
CA ILE A 61 -2.53 3.51 -13.68
C ILE A 61 -3.34 4.78 -13.90
N SER A 62 -3.43 5.23 -15.16
CA SER A 62 -4.04 6.51 -15.53
C SER A 62 -5.57 6.48 -15.58
N ASN A 63 -6.19 5.30 -15.65
CA ASN A 63 -7.64 5.12 -15.77
C ASN A 63 -8.16 4.02 -14.82
N PRO A 64 -7.99 4.19 -13.48
CA PRO A 64 -8.30 3.15 -12.51
C PRO A 64 -9.77 2.71 -12.53
N LEU A 65 -10.73 3.62 -12.70
CA LEU A 65 -12.16 3.28 -12.71
C LEU A 65 -12.56 2.39 -13.88
N GLU A 66 -11.95 2.59 -15.05
CA GLU A 66 -12.24 1.78 -16.24
C GLU A 66 -11.75 0.34 -16.06
N GLN A 67 -10.64 0.15 -15.33
CA GLN A 67 -10.00 -1.15 -15.13
C GLN A 67 -10.37 -1.82 -13.80
N LEU A 68 -11.00 -1.10 -12.88
CA LEU A 68 -11.29 -1.56 -11.51
C LEU A 68 -11.90 -2.97 -11.48
N ASP A 69 -12.98 -3.18 -12.23
CA ASP A 69 -13.71 -4.45 -12.25
C ASP A 69 -12.84 -5.65 -12.67
N TRP A 70 -11.80 -5.41 -13.44
CA TRP A 70 -10.90 -6.49 -13.85
C TRP A 70 -10.07 -7.01 -12.68
N TYR A 71 -9.59 -6.09 -11.81
CA TYR A 71 -8.81 -6.45 -10.62
C TYR A 71 -9.69 -7.02 -9.51
N LEU A 72 -10.90 -6.47 -9.32
CA LEU A 72 -11.88 -7.01 -8.39
C LEU A 72 -12.22 -8.48 -8.75
N LYS A 73 -12.49 -8.76 -10.02
CA LYS A 73 -12.77 -10.11 -10.53
C LYS A 73 -11.54 -11.03 -10.53
N ALA A 74 -10.34 -10.47 -10.59
CA ALA A 74 -9.09 -11.24 -10.53
C ALA A 74 -8.79 -11.78 -9.12
N GLY A 75 -9.47 -11.27 -8.09
CA GLY A 75 -9.35 -11.72 -6.71
C GLY A 75 -8.44 -10.85 -5.85
N ALA A 76 -8.36 -9.55 -6.14
CA ALA A 76 -7.80 -8.58 -5.20
C ALA A 76 -8.63 -8.60 -3.90
N ASP A 77 -7.97 -8.58 -2.75
CA ASP A 77 -8.62 -8.43 -1.44
C ASP A 77 -8.62 -6.97 -0.99
N TRP A 78 -7.57 -6.23 -1.38
CA TRP A 78 -7.42 -4.79 -1.22
C TRP A 78 -7.09 -4.17 -2.56
N VAL A 79 -7.64 -3.00 -2.84
CA VAL A 79 -7.26 -2.21 -4.03
C VAL A 79 -6.97 -0.79 -3.59
N SER A 80 -5.76 -0.31 -3.89
CA SER A 80 -5.36 1.07 -3.67
C SER A 80 -5.21 1.81 -5.00
N VAL A 81 -5.79 3.01 -5.07
CA VAL A 81 -5.69 3.90 -6.24
C VAL A 81 -5.17 5.26 -5.84
N HIS A 82 -4.40 5.85 -6.72
CA HIS A 82 -3.89 7.21 -6.53
C HIS A 82 -5.00 8.25 -6.66
N MET A 83 -5.07 9.17 -5.70
CA MET A 83 -5.98 10.33 -5.76
C MET A 83 -5.77 11.15 -7.04
N GLU A 84 -4.53 11.25 -7.49
CA GLU A 84 -4.13 11.98 -8.72
C GLU A 84 -4.65 11.34 -10.02
N ALA A 85 -5.09 10.09 -9.97
CA ALA A 85 -5.68 9.38 -11.11
C ALA A 85 -7.22 9.45 -11.13
N LEU A 86 -7.83 10.13 -10.14
CA LEU A 86 -9.27 10.31 -10.01
C LEU A 86 -9.65 11.78 -10.23
N HIS A 87 -10.72 12.04 -10.95
CA HIS A 87 -11.11 13.38 -11.35
C HIS A 87 -12.28 13.91 -10.50
N GLY A 88 -11.95 14.29 -9.27
CA GLY A 88 -12.88 14.91 -8.32
C GLY A 88 -13.66 13.91 -7.45
N GLU A 89 -14.45 14.47 -6.55
CA GLU A 89 -15.15 13.75 -5.48
C GLU A 89 -16.03 12.60 -5.97
N GLY A 90 -16.69 12.80 -7.14
CA GLY A 90 -17.58 11.78 -7.71
C GLY A 90 -16.85 10.50 -8.08
N GLU A 91 -15.67 10.59 -8.70
CA GLU A 91 -14.88 9.42 -9.08
C GLU A 91 -14.26 8.73 -7.86
N VAL A 92 -13.84 9.49 -6.84
CA VAL A 92 -13.33 8.90 -5.60
C VAL A 92 -14.42 8.06 -4.93
N ARG A 93 -15.65 8.61 -4.80
CA ARG A 93 -16.76 7.86 -4.20
C ARG A 93 -17.24 6.69 -5.05
N GLU A 94 -17.23 6.83 -6.38
CA GLU A 94 -17.51 5.72 -7.29
C GLU A 94 -16.52 4.57 -7.08
N PHE A 95 -15.23 4.88 -7.00
CA PHE A 95 -14.20 3.88 -6.69
C PHE A 95 -14.48 3.16 -5.37
N ILE A 96 -14.71 3.91 -4.28
CA ILE A 96 -14.97 3.36 -2.95
C ILE A 96 -16.21 2.46 -2.97
N GLN A 97 -17.32 2.95 -3.55
CA GLN A 97 -18.57 2.21 -3.61
C GLN A 97 -18.42 0.91 -4.39
N ARG A 98 -17.89 0.95 -5.61
CA ARG A 98 -17.73 -0.25 -6.46
C ARG A 98 -16.81 -1.29 -5.84
N THR A 99 -15.74 -0.84 -5.18
CA THR A 99 -14.81 -1.73 -4.46
C THR A 99 -15.52 -2.43 -3.31
N ARG A 100 -16.28 -1.70 -2.48
CA ARG A 100 -17.05 -2.26 -1.36
C ARG A 100 -18.17 -3.19 -1.82
N GLU A 101 -18.89 -2.87 -2.89
CA GLU A 101 -19.96 -3.70 -3.46
C GLU A 101 -19.41 -5.06 -3.94
N ALA A 102 -18.14 -5.11 -4.35
CA ALA A 102 -17.45 -6.35 -4.71
C ALA A 102 -16.93 -7.15 -3.49
N GLY A 103 -17.09 -6.64 -2.26
CA GLY A 103 -16.57 -7.24 -1.04
C GLY A 103 -15.05 -7.09 -0.88
N VAL A 104 -14.45 -6.10 -1.54
CA VAL A 104 -13.03 -5.77 -1.52
C VAL A 104 -12.81 -4.50 -0.70
N HIS A 105 -11.66 -4.36 -0.06
CA HIS A 105 -11.30 -3.22 0.76
C HIS A 105 -10.75 -2.06 -0.08
N PRO A 106 -11.40 -0.87 -0.07
CA PRO A 106 -10.89 0.29 -0.78
C PRO A 106 -9.76 0.98 -0.02
N ALA A 107 -8.70 1.35 -0.73
CA ALA A 107 -7.62 2.18 -0.23
C ALA A 107 -7.35 3.37 -1.16
N LEU A 108 -6.97 4.51 -0.58
CA LEU A 108 -6.53 5.67 -1.33
C LEU A 108 -5.04 5.91 -1.15
N THR A 109 -4.38 6.28 -2.23
CA THR A 109 -2.92 6.49 -2.28
C THR A 109 -2.60 7.93 -2.68
N LEU A 110 -1.50 8.45 -2.12
CA LEU A 110 -0.99 9.78 -2.41
C LEU A 110 0.48 9.73 -2.83
N LYS A 111 0.84 10.43 -3.90
CA LYS A 111 2.24 10.72 -4.23
C LYS A 111 2.88 11.61 -3.14
N PRO A 112 4.23 11.64 -3.04
CA PRO A 112 4.92 12.42 -2.02
C PRO A 112 4.63 13.93 -2.05
N ASP A 113 4.31 14.48 -3.21
CA ASP A 113 4.02 15.89 -3.45
C ASP A 113 2.53 16.25 -3.43
N TYR A 114 1.64 15.26 -3.24
CA TYR A 114 0.20 15.52 -3.16
C TYR A 114 -0.22 15.87 -1.71
N PRO A 115 -1.10 16.87 -1.50
CA PRO A 115 -1.52 17.28 -0.15
C PRO A 115 -2.28 16.18 0.58
N VAL A 116 -1.87 15.81 1.79
CA VAL A 116 -2.55 14.78 2.59
C VAL A 116 -3.93 15.21 3.06
N GLU A 117 -4.16 16.50 3.15
CA GLU A 117 -5.42 17.12 3.56
C GLU A 117 -6.58 16.79 2.60
N GLU A 118 -6.27 16.50 1.34
CA GLU A 118 -7.25 16.09 0.33
C GLU A 118 -7.91 14.71 0.63
N LEU A 119 -7.32 13.93 1.54
CA LEU A 119 -7.91 12.67 2.01
C LEU A 119 -9.04 12.87 3.02
N GLU A 120 -9.06 14.00 3.74
CA GLU A 120 -9.93 14.18 4.90
C GLU A 120 -11.42 13.85 4.63
N PRO A 121 -12.00 14.25 3.47
CA PRO A 121 -13.39 13.92 3.14
C PRO A 121 -13.69 12.42 3.00
N TYR A 122 -12.67 11.59 2.78
CA TYR A 122 -12.80 10.17 2.45
C TYR A 122 -12.30 9.22 3.54
N ILE A 123 -11.60 9.72 4.56
CA ILE A 123 -11.00 8.91 5.64
C ILE A 123 -12.03 8.00 6.31
N ALA A 124 -13.26 8.46 6.50
CA ALA A 124 -14.34 7.67 7.10
C ALA A 124 -14.92 6.60 6.14
N GLU A 125 -14.59 6.68 4.85
CA GLU A 125 -15.19 5.87 3.81
C GLU A 125 -14.24 4.78 3.27
N VAL A 126 -12.95 4.81 3.62
CA VAL A 126 -11.92 3.85 3.17
C VAL A 126 -11.41 2.99 4.32
N ASP A 127 -10.82 1.86 4.00
CA ASP A 127 -10.29 0.93 4.99
C ASP A 127 -8.77 1.09 5.16
N MET A 128 -8.09 1.71 4.20
CA MET A 128 -6.66 1.97 4.25
C MET A 128 -6.28 3.23 3.49
N VAL A 129 -5.19 3.87 3.92
CA VAL A 129 -4.49 4.92 3.18
C VAL A 129 -3.05 4.47 2.97
N LEU A 130 -2.61 4.46 1.72
CA LEU A 130 -1.22 4.22 1.34
C LEU A 130 -0.49 5.55 1.15
N VAL A 131 0.46 5.82 2.01
CA VAL A 131 1.34 6.99 1.93
C VAL A 131 2.62 6.61 1.18
N MET A 132 2.82 7.17 -0.02
CA MET A 132 4.07 6.98 -0.74
C MET A 132 5.19 7.78 -0.09
N SER A 133 6.28 7.10 0.23
CA SER A 133 7.54 7.68 0.74
C SER A 133 8.66 7.72 -0.32
N VAL A 134 8.31 7.38 -1.56
CA VAL A 134 9.07 7.57 -2.80
C VAL A 134 8.11 7.95 -3.91
N PHE A 135 8.58 8.54 -5.00
CA PHE A 135 7.73 8.68 -6.19
C PHE A 135 7.46 7.32 -6.80
N PRO A 136 6.18 7.00 -7.14
CA PRO A 136 5.82 5.70 -7.71
C PRO A 136 6.52 5.45 -9.06
N GLY A 137 6.72 4.15 -9.40
CA GLY A 137 7.24 3.74 -10.70
C GLY A 137 8.46 2.82 -10.66
N PHE A 138 9.30 2.87 -9.63
CA PHE A 138 10.50 2.02 -9.55
C PHE A 138 10.72 1.51 -8.12
N SER A 139 11.16 0.27 -8.00
CA SER A 139 11.57 -0.31 -6.71
C SER A 139 13.00 0.11 -6.33
N GLY A 140 13.33 0.02 -5.04
CA GLY A 140 14.68 0.24 -4.52
C GLY A 140 15.12 1.69 -4.47
N GLN A 141 14.18 2.63 -4.50
CA GLN A 141 14.44 4.07 -4.31
C GLN A 141 14.77 4.39 -2.86
N SER A 142 15.46 5.51 -2.65
CA SER A 142 15.74 6.04 -1.31
C SER A 142 14.49 6.71 -0.74
N TYR A 143 14.23 6.47 0.54
CA TYR A 143 13.17 7.11 1.32
C TYR A 143 13.27 8.65 1.24
N ILE A 144 12.15 9.31 1.02
CA ILE A 144 12.05 10.77 1.03
C ILE A 144 11.88 11.23 2.47
N GLU A 145 12.87 11.98 2.99
CA GLU A 145 12.84 12.53 4.34
C GLU A 145 11.62 13.44 4.54
N GLY A 146 10.96 13.32 5.70
CA GLY A 146 9.72 14.03 6.01
C GLY A 146 8.44 13.27 5.58
N SER A 147 8.56 12.09 4.94
CA SER A 147 7.39 11.26 4.66
C SER A 147 6.71 10.78 5.94
N GLU A 148 7.46 10.60 7.02
CA GLU A 148 6.95 10.27 8.35
C GLU A 148 5.99 11.34 8.90
N ASP A 149 6.22 12.63 8.62
CA ASP A 149 5.31 13.72 9.02
C ASP A 149 3.97 13.62 8.29
N ARG A 150 3.98 13.13 7.04
CA ARG A 150 2.76 12.86 6.26
C ARG A 150 1.95 11.72 6.87
N VAL A 151 2.64 10.66 7.29
CA VAL A 151 2.03 9.55 8.04
C VAL A 151 1.37 10.06 9.31
N GLY A 152 2.05 10.90 10.10
CA GLY A 152 1.52 11.51 11.31
C GLY A 152 0.25 12.32 11.06
N LYS A 153 0.20 13.12 9.99
CA LYS A 153 -1.01 13.86 9.60
C LYS A 153 -2.19 12.94 9.26
N VAL A 154 -1.93 11.85 8.53
CA VAL A 154 -2.97 10.84 8.23
C VAL A 154 -3.44 10.17 9.51
N ALA A 155 -2.53 9.82 10.42
CA ALA A 155 -2.87 9.21 11.71
C ALA A 155 -3.71 10.14 12.60
N GLU A 156 -3.46 11.45 12.59
CA GLU A 156 -4.29 12.45 13.30
C GLU A 156 -5.71 12.52 12.72
N MET A 157 -5.85 12.47 11.39
CA MET A 157 -7.16 12.41 10.73
C MET A 157 -7.87 11.09 11.05
N ALA A 158 -7.16 9.95 10.94
CA ALA A 158 -7.69 8.62 11.25
C ALA A 158 -8.22 8.54 12.69
N LYS A 159 -7.44 8.98 13.67
CA LYS A 159 -7.84 8.99 15.08
C LYS A 159 -9.17 9.73 15.32
N ARG A 160 -9.47 10.73 14.52
CA ARG A 160 -10.66 11.57 14.65
C ARG A 160 -11.85 11.03 13.86
N LEU A 161 -11.63 10.49 12.67
CA LEU A 161 -12.68 10.20 11.69
C LEU A 161 -12.91 8.71 11.47
N ASN A 162 -11.87 7.87 11.58
CA ASN A 162 -11.90 6.43 11.38
C ASN A 162 -10.77 5.74 12.17
N PRO A 163 -10.95 5.46 13.45
CA PRO A 163 -9.91 4.84 14.28
C PRO A 163 -9.46 3.43 13.86
N ASP A 164 -10.22 2.79 12.97
CA ASP A 164 -9.93 1.44 12.44
C ASP A 164 -9.19 1.49 11.09
N LEU A 165 -8.93 2.71 10.55
CA LEU A 165 -8.19 2.90 9.31
C LEU A 165 -6.79 2.34 9.43
N LEU A 166 -6.37 1.53 8.46
CA LEU A 166 -4.98 1.12 8.32
C LEU A 166 -4.18 2.21 7.60
N ILE A 167 -2.96 2.45 8.06
CA ILE A 167 -2.02 3.37 7.41
C ILE A 167 -0.86 2.54 6.88
N GLU A 168 -0.77 2.45 5.57
CA GLU A 168 0.28 1.76 4.84
C GLU A 168 1.33 2.75 4.36
N VAL A 169 2.59 2.33 4.31
CA VAL A 169 3.70 3.15 3.78
C VAL A 169 4.51 2.34 2.79
N ASP A 170 4.68 2.88 1.57
CA ASP A 170 5.50 2.28 0.53
C ASP A 170 6.63 3.20 0.08
N GLY A 171 7.84 2.62 0.06
CA GLY A 171 9.03 3.23 -0.50
C GLY A 171 10.20 3.38 0.48
N GLY A 172 11.31 2.72 0.18
CA GLY A 172 12.55 2.86 0.95
C GLY A 172 12.47 2.38 2.41
N ILE A 173 11.52 1.49 2.71
CA ILE A 173 11.34 0.93 4.06
C ILE A 173 12.45 -0.06 4.37
N SER A 174 13.09 0.15 5.52
CA SER A 174 14.19 -0.67 6.04
C SER A 174 14.15 -0.77 7.55
N ALA A 175 14.59 -1.90 8.10
CA ALA A 175 14.59 -2.16 9.54
C ALA A 175 15.56 -1.25 10.34
N GLY A 176 16.61 -0.73 9.67
CA GLY A 176 17.63 0.07 10.36
C GLY A 176 17.15 1.48 10.75
N ARG A 177 16.16 2.05 10.07
CA ARG A 177 15.74 3.42 10.34
C ARG A 177 14.26 3.68 10.00
N THR A 178 13.86 3.49 8.74
CA THR A 178 12.61 4.04 8.23
C THR A 178 11.38 3.32 8.76
N ALA A 179 11.44 2.02 9.03
CA ALA A 179 10.36 1.28 9.67
C ALA A 179 9.98 1.89 11.03
N GLY A 180 10.97 2.14 11.89
CA GLY A 180 10.74 2.77 13.19
C GLY A 180 10.19 4.19 13.07
N LEU A 181 10.72 5.00 12.12
CA LEU A 181 10.24 6.36 11.91
C LEU A 181 8.76 6.43 11.55
N VAL A 182 8.32 5.65 10.56
CA VAL A 182 6.93 5.69 10.10
C VAL A 182 5.98 5.05 11.11
N CYS A 183 6.38 3.97 11.81
CA CYS A 183 5.57 3.34 12.83
C CYS A 183 5.39 4.22 14.07
N ALA A 184 6.41 4.99 14.46
CA ALA A 184 6.30 5.99 15.53
C ALA A 184 5.25 7.08 15.22
N GLN A 185 4.98 7.32 13.94
CA GLN A 185 3.96 8.26 13.46
C GLN A 185 2.59 7.61 13.19
N GLY A 186 2.48 6.30 13.35
CA GLY A 186 1.20 5.59 13.27
C GLY A 186 1.02 4.70 12.04
N ALA A 187 2.08 4.37 11.30
CA ALA A 187 1.97 3.39 10.21
C ALA A 187 1.67 1.99 10.78
N ASP A 188 0.72 1.28 10.16
CA ASP A 188 0.28 -0.08 10.52
C ASP A 188 0.84 -1.13 9.59
N VAL A 189 1.03 -0.79 8.31
CA VAL A 189 1.46 -1.68 7.23
C VAL A 189 2.72 -1.12 6.57
N LEU A 190 3.74 -1.97 6.43
CA LEU A 190 5.02 -1.61 5.82
C LEU A 190 5.21 -2.37 4.51
N VAL A 191 5.22 -1.65 3.39
CA VAL A 191 5.60 -2.23 2.10
C VAL A 191 7.11 -2.26 1.97
N ALA A 192 7.68 -3.43 1.83
CA ALA A 192 9.12 -3.63 1.74
C ALA A 192 9.48 -4.60 0.60
N GLY A 193 10.01 -4.09 -0.50
CA GLY A 193 10.50 -4.88 -1.62
C GLY A 193 11.97 -5.28 -1.41
N SER A 194 12.88 -4.40 -1.78
CA SER A 194 14.33 -4.68 -1.72
C SER A 194 14.87 -4.97 -0.30
N GLY A 195 14.24 -4.41 0.72
CA GLY A 195 14.61 -4.65 2.12
C GLY A 195 14.35 -6.09 2.58
N VAL A 196 13.43 -6.79 1.91
CA VAL A 196 13.12 -8.20 2.17
C VAL A 196 13.85 -9.09 1.16
N PHE A 197 13.67 -8.87 -0.14
CA PHE A 197 14.11 -9.83 -1.17
C PHE A 197 15.59 -9.81 -1.51
N LYS A 198 16.35 -8.78 -1.08
CA LYS A 198 17.82 -8.78 -1.16
C LYS A 198 18.51 -9.29 0.10
N ALA A 199 17.76 -9.60 1.15
CA ALA A 199 18.31 -10.23 2.35
C ALA A 199 18.71 -11.69 2.06
N GLU A 200 19.72 -12.18 2.76
CA GLU A 200 20.12 -13.61 2.72
C GLU A 200 18.99 -14.53 3.20
N ASP A 201 18.20 -14.03 4.18
CA ASP A 201 17.02 -14.69 4.72
C ASP A 201 15.83 -13.70 4.68
N PRO A 202 14.95 -13.78 3.68
CA PRO A 202 13.80 -12.90 3.56
C PRO A 202 12.78 -13.03 4.69
N GLU A 203 12.63 -14.23 5.27
CA GLU A 203 11.71 -14.47 6.39
C GLU A 203 12.21 -13.79 7.66
N ALA A 204 13.49 -13.95 7.96
CA ALA A 204 14.12 -13.23 9.06
C ALA A 204 14.04 -11.70 8.88
N ALA A 205 14.20 -11.20 7.64
CA ALA A 205 14.08 -9.77 7.33
C ALA A 205 12.68 -9.22 7.64
N ILE A 206 11.61 -9.98 7.36
CA ILE A 206 10.24 -9.61 7.73
C ILE A 206 10.08 -9.50 9.25
N GLY A 207 10.61 -10.49 10.00
CA GLY A 207 10.60 -10.46 11.46
C GLY A 207 11.34 -9.25 12.04
N ILE A 208 12.48 -8.89 11.45
CA ILE A 208 13.27 -7.72 11.85
C ILE A 208 12.50 -6.42 11.58
N LEU A 209 11.86 -6.29 10.41
CA LEU A 209 11.04 -5.12 10.07
C LEU A 209 9.86 -4.97 11.04
N ARG A 210 9.14 -6.05 11.32
CA ARG A 210 8.00 -6.06 12.26
C ARG A 210 8.46 -5.64 13.66
N ASN A 211 9.56 -6.18 14.15
CA ASN A 211 10.10 -5.81 15.46
C ASN A 211 10.55 -4.35 15.52
N ALA A 212 11.26 -3.85 14.50
CA ALA A 212 11.69 -2.46 14.43
C ALA A 212 10.50 -1.47 14.44
N GLY A 213 9.40 -1.83 13.78
CA GLY A 213 8.16 -1.05 13.85
C GLY A 213 7.47 -1.14 15.21
N ALA A 214 7.41 -2.32 15.82
CA ALA A 214 6.77 -2.53 17.12
C ALA A 214 7.52 -1.84 18.27
N GLU A 215 8.85 -1.83 18.25
CA GLU A 215 9.67 -1.16 19.26
C GLU A 215 9.56 0.38 19.22
N ALA A 216 9.12 0.94 18.10
CA ALA A 216 9.00 2.38 17.90
C ALA A 216 7.62 2.96 18.32
N ARG A 217 6.62 2.12 18.53
CA ARG A 217 5.26 2.47 18.99
C ARG A 217 5.19 2.52 20.51
#